data_07857f1c12139c59262ca01e0b850638
#
_entry.id   07857f1c12139c59262ca01e0b850638
#
_cell.length_a   1.000
_cell.length_b   1.000
_cell.length_c   1.000
_cell.angle_alpha   90.00
_cell.angle_beta   90.00
_cell.angle_gamma   90.00
#
_symmetry.space_group_name_H-M   'P 1'
#
loop_
_entity.id
_entity.type
_entity.pdbx_description
1 polymer ?
#
loop_
_entity_poly.entity_id
_entity_poly.type
_entity_poly.pdbx_seq_one_letter_code
_entity_poly.pdbx_strand_id
1 'polypeptide(L)'
;MTAPPQFPTPGPGNALIVLGCPEVPVQQALVLHISHQLRNHGFAVHATGNPAVLNLLKVSDPEKRYLPEMSILETCIGEIAEKRRDCGLCIVFAHSDAGISYAATMRHLLPASRLVLIIFGKDPETLAAAADFTCEKIVEKAVHNPMQLRKKINGVFGWVA
;
A
#
# COMPACT_ATOMS: atom_id res chain seq x y z
N MET A 1 -24.92 -15.12 26.45
CA MET A 1 -24.92 -14.49 25.13
C MET A 1 -23.49 -14.12 24.82
N THR A 2 -22.82 -14.97 24.12
CA THR A 2 -21.54 -14.63 23.56
C THR A 2 -21.77 -13.47 22.62
N ALA A 3 -21.16 -12.35 22.90
CA ALA A 3 -21.02 -11.31 21.90
C ALA A 3 -20.60 -12.00 20.59
N PRO A 4 -21.23 -11.68 19.46
CA PRO A 4 -20.73 -12.16 18.21
C PRO A 4 -19.23 -11.88 18.20
N PRO A 5 -18.42 -12.75 17.59
CA PRO A 5 -17.01 -12.42 17.47
C PRO A 5 -17.02 -10.98 17.00
N GLN A 6 -16.60 -10.11 17.84
CA GLN A 6 -16.34 -8.76 17.44
C GLN A 6 -15.18 -8.95 16.46
N PHE A 7 -15.57 -9.18 15.20
CA PHE A 7 -14.76 -8.63 14.16
C PHE A 7 -14.41 -7.25 14.70
N PRO A 8 -13.13 -6.95 14.83
CA PRO A 8 -12.76 -5.67 15.39
C PRO A 8 -13.72 -4.69 14.73
N THR A 9 -14.50 -4.04 15.58
CA THR A 9 -15.30 -2.91 15.15
C THR A 9 -14.59 -2.32 13.97
N PRO A 10 -15.28 -1.80 12.97
CA PRO A 10 -14.62 -1.16 11.83
C PRO A 10 -13.73 0.00 12.29
N GLY A 11 -13.17 -0.14 13.45
CA GLY A 11 -11.91 0.42 13.83
C GLY A 11 -10.90 -0.21 12.91
N PRO A 12 -9.96 0.55 12.46
CA PRO A 12 -9.03 0.16 11.45
C PRO A 12 -8.28 -1.07 11.95
N GLY A 13 -8.34 -2.12 11.19
CA GLY A 13 -7.55 -3.32 11.41
C GLY A 13 -6.13 -3.12 10.91
N ASN A 14 -5.65 -4.11 10.22
CA ASN A 14 -4.33 -4.10 9.60
C ASN A 14 -4.38 -3.50 8.21
N ALA A 15 -3.40 -2.68 7.88
CA ALA A 15 -3.17 -2.18 6.53
C ALA A 15 -1.81 -2.68 6.04
N LEU A 16 -1.79 -3.17 4.81
CA LEU A 16 -0.59 -3.61 4.12
C LEU A 16 -0.29 -2.64 2.99
N ILE A 17 0.96 -2.17 2.91
CA ILE A 17 1.43 -1.35 1.80
C ILE A 17 2.48 -2.13 1.03
N VAL A 18 2.21 -2.39 -0.24
CA VAL A 18 3.12 -3.10 -1.15
C VAL A 18 3.81 -2.08 -2.04
N LEU A 19 5.14 -2.10 -2.03
CA LEU A 19 5.98 -1.11 -2.68
C LEU A 19 6.64 -1.68 -3.93
N GLY A 20 6.74 -0.84 -4.97
CA GLY A 20 7.56 -1.12 -6.15
C GLY A 20 9.03 -0.78 -5.92
N CYS A 21 9.86 -1.02 -6.93
CA CYS A 21 11.25 -0.61 -6.92
C CYS A 21 11.38 0.90 -6.69
N PRO A 22 12.45 1.37 -6.01
CA PRO A 22 12.58 2.78 -5.65
C PRO A 22 13.10 3.67 -6.80
N GLU A 23 12.63 3.43 -8.01
CA GLU A 23 13.06 4.18 -9.20
C GLU A 23 12.32 5.50 -9.37
N VAL A 24 11.14 5.62 -8.78
CA VAL A 24 10.30 6.82 -8.91
C VAL A 24 10.19 7.50 -7.54
N PRO A 25 10.79 8.68 -7.38
CA PRO A 25 10.98 9.32 -6.07
C PRO A 25 9.70 9.59 -5.26
N VAL A 26 8.58 9.85 -5.92
CA VAL A 26 7.33 10.18 -5.20
C VAL A 26 6.85 9.04 -4.31
N GLN A 27 7.18 7.80 -4.62
CA GLN A 27 6.76 6.65 -3.83
C GLN A 27 7.23 6.75 -2.38
N GLN A 28 8.50 7.12 -2.17
CA GLN A 28 9.07 7.21 -0.84
C GLN A 28 8.35 8.24 0.04
N ALA A 29 8.10 9.42 -0.51
CA ALA A 29 7.36 10.45 0.21
C ALA A 29 5.92 10.02 0.51
N LEU A 30 5.25 9.42 -0.46
CA LEU A 30 3.84 9.04 -0.33
C LEU A 30 3.62 7.85 0.59
N VAL A 31 4.53 6.88 0.64
CA VAL A 31 4.39 5.78 1.58
C VAL A 31 4.48 6.26 3.02
N LEU A 32 5.36 7.21 3.31
CA LEU A 32 5.46 7.82 4.64
C LEU A 32 4.18 8.62 4.97
N HIS A 33 3.67 9.39 4.02
CA HIS A 33 2.43 10.13 4.18
C HIS A 33 1.24 9.20 4.46
N ILE A 34 1.07 8.17 3.66
CA ILE A 34 -0.03 7.20 3.81
C ILE A 34 0.08 6.48 5.15
N SER A 35 1.26 6.01 5.51
CA SER A 35 1.46 5.33 6.79
C SER A 35 1.14 6.24 7.98
N HIS A 36 1.57 7.50 7.92
CA HIS A 36 1.24 8.50 8.92
C HIS A 36 -0.28 8.68 9.06
N GLN A 37 -0.98 8.86 7.96
CA GLN A 37 -2.43 9.02 7.96
C GLN A 37 -3.15 7.78 8.48
N LEU A 38 -2.76 6.61 8.01
CA LEU A 38 -3.37 5.35 8.44
C LEU A 38 -3.18 5.14 9.95
N ARG A 39 -1.98 5.37 10.46
CA ARG A 39 -1.71 5.21 11.89
C ARG A 39 -2.48 6.23 12.73
N ASN A 40 -2.62 7.46 12.26
CA ASN A 40 -3.45 8.46 12.94
C ASN A 40 -4.93 8.06 12.97
N HIS A 41 -5.37 7.23 12.04
CA HIS A 41 -6.71 6.66 12.03
C HIS A 41 -6.78 5.28 12.69
N GLY A 42 -5.72 4.87 13.39
CA GLY A 42 -5.67 3.67 14.23
C GLY A 42 -5.29 2.37 13.52
N PHE A 43 -4.91 2.39 12.23
CA PHE A 43 -4.43 1.19 11.55
C PHE A 43 -3.07 0.73 12.09
N ALA A 44 -2.89 -0.57 12.18
CA ALA A 44 -1.56 -1.17 12.26
C ALA A 44 -1.03 -1.33 10.84
N VAL A 45 0.07 -0.66 10.52
CA VAL A 45 0.61 -0.60 9.16
C VAL A 45 1.83 -1.49 9.01
N HIS A 46 1.83 -2.32 7.98
CA HIS A 46 2.97 -3.13 7.56
C HIS A 46 3.32 -2.77 6.12
N ALA A 47 4.60 -2.47 5.86
CA ALA A 47 5.09 -2.21 4.51
C ALA A 47 5.95 -3.37 4.02
N THR A 48 5.84 -3.70 2.75
CA THR A 48 6.61 -4.76 2.12
C THR A 48 7.10 -4.34 0.74
N GLY A 49 8.26 -4.83 0.38
CA GLY A 49 8.90 -4.51 -0.90
C GLY A 49 10.22 -5.24 -1.04
N ASN A 50 11.01 -4.86 -2.04
CA ASN A 50 12.35 -5.41 -2.21
C ASN A 50 13.34 -4.79 -1.20
N PRO A 51 14.54 -5.40 -1.01
CA PRO A 51 15.51 -4.86 -0.06
C PRO A 51 15.92 -3.41 -0.34
N ALA A 52 15.98 -2.99 -1.59
CA ALA A 52 16.39 -1.63 -1.95
C ALA A 52 15.39 -0.59 -1.44
N VAL A 53 14.10 -0.77 -1.67
CA VAL A 53 13.09 0.18 -1.18
C VAL A 53 12.99 0.18 0.33
N LEU A 54 13.13 -0.98 0.96
CA LEU A 54 13.11 -1.08 2.43
C LEU A 54 14.30 -0.37 3.06
N ASN A 55 15.47 -0.47 2.47
CA ASN A 55 16.66 0.23 2.96
C ASN A 55 16.51 1.75 2.86
N LEU A 56 15.94 2.26 1.77
CA LEU A 56 15.64 3.69 1.64
C LEU A 56 14.69 4.16 2.74
N LEU A 57 13.66 3.38 3.03
CA LEU A 57 12.71 3.71 4.08
C LEU A 57 13.31 3.67 5.47
N LYS A 58 14.20 2.72 5.74
CA LYS A 58 14.94 2.67 7.02
C LYS A 58 15.77 3.93 7.25
N VAL A 59 16.39 4.44 6.20
CA VAL A 59 17.17 5.70 6.27
C VAL A 59 16.25 6.92 6.43
N SER A 60 15.09 6.90 5.79
CA SER A 60 14.12 7.99 5.84
C SER A 60 13.35 8.05 7.17
N ASP A 61 13.23 6.93 7.86
CA ASP A 61 12.46 6.79 9.09
C ASP A 61 13.28 6.02 10.15
N PRO A 62 14.41 6.62 10.60
CA PRO A 62 15.36 5.92 11.46
C PRO A 62 14.80 5.54 12.82
N GLU A 63 13.83 6.28 13.31
CA GLU A 63 13.17 6.01 14.60
C GLU A 63 11.91 5.15 14.45
N LYS A 64 11.62 4.66 13.26
CA LYS A 64 10.43 3.86 12.94
C LYS A 64 9.11 4.51 13.36
N ARG A 65 9.02 5.82 13.17
CA ARG A 65 7.81 6.58 13.54
C ARG A 65 6.66 6.35 12.60
N TYR A 66 6.96 6.16 11.31
CA TYR A 66 5.94 6.00 10.27
C TYR A 66 5.77 4.54 9.88
N LEU A 67 6.86 3.78 9.79
CA LEU A 67 6.87 2.39 9.34
C LEU A 67 7.55 1.50 10.38
N PRO A 68 6.85 1.17 11.49
CA PRO A 68 7.43 0.34 12.54
C PRO A 68 7.66 -1.10 12.10
N GLU A 69 6.91 -1.57 11.11
CA GLU A 69 7.00 -2.95 10.63
C GLU A 69 7.18 -2.99 9.12
N MET A 70 8.21 -3.69 8.69
CA MET A 70 8.52 -3.91 7.28
C MET A 70 9.03 -5.33 7.08
N SER A 71 8.76 -5.92 5.93
CA SER A 71 9.30 -7.22 5.53
C SER A 71 9.57 -7.27 4.05
N ILE A 72 10.41 -8.22 3.65
CA ILE A 72 10.68 -8.51 2.24
C ILE A 72 9.40 -9.09 1.62
N LEU A 73 9.12 -8.71 0.37
CA LEU A 73 7.87 -9.04 -0.30
C LEU A 73 7.60 -10.56 -0.37
N GLU A 74 8.60 -11.36 -0.68
CA GLU A 74 8.46 -12.82 -0.75
C GLU A 74 8.04 -13.41 0.60
N THR A 75 8.63 -12.92 1.68
CA THR A 75 8.25 -13.32 3.04
C THR A 75 6.80 -12.96 3.34
N CYS A 76 6.40 -11.74 3.00
CA CYS A 76 5.03 -11.27 3.21
C CYS A 76 4.01 -12.08 2.40
N ILE A 77 4.30 -12.33 1.13
CA ILE A 77 3.44 -13.16 0.27
C ILE A 77 3.29 -14.57 0.86
N GLY A 78 4.40 -15.16 1.31
CA GLY A 78 4.38 -16.49 1.95
C GLY A 78 3.50 -16.51 3.21
N GLU A 79 3.62 -15.50 4.05
CA GLU A 79 2.79 -15.38 5.26
C GLU A 79 1.31 -15.26 4.94
N ILE A 80 0.96 -14.49 3.91
CA ILE A 80 -0.44 -14.33 3.47
C ILE A 80 -0.96 -15.65 2.89
N ALA A 81 -0.17 -16.30 2.03
CA ALA A 81 -0.55 -17.58 1.41
C ALA A 81 -0.77 -18.68 2.45
N GLU A 82 0.02 -18.68 3.52
CA GLU A 82 -0.12 -19.61 4.63
C GLU A 82 -1.14 -19.16 5.69
N LYS A 83 -1.86 -18.06 5.45
CA LYS A 83 -2.85 -17.48 6.34
C LYS A 83 -2.30 -17.08 7.72
N ARG A 84 -1.03 -16.73 7.77
CA ARG A 84 -0.37 -16.19 8.97
C ARG A 84 -0.40 -14.67 9.03
N ARG A 85 -0.82 -14.02 7.94
CA ARG A 85 -0.99 -12.57 7.84
C ARG A 85 -2.27 -12.27 7.08
N ASP A 86 -3.05 -11.33 7.58
CA ASP A 86 -4.25 -10.83 6.95
C ASP A 86 -4.31 -9.31 7.10
N CYS A 87 -5.05 -8.65 6.23
CA CYS A 87 -5.29 -7.22 6.32
C CYS A 87 -6.67 -6.86 5.74
N GLY A 88 -7.30 -5.85 6.32
CA GLY A 88 -8.56 -5.32 5.79
C GLY A 88 -8.35 -4.35 4.63
N LEU A 89 -7.18 -3.70 4.58
CA LEU A 89 -6.80 -2.74 3.56
C LEU A 89 -5.44 -3.12 2.98
N CYS A 90 -5.37 -3.25 1.65
CA CYS A 90 -4.12 -3.47 0.94
C CYS A 90 -3.92 -2.34 -0.08
N ILE A 91 -2.83 -1.61 0.04
CA ILE A 91 -2.46 -0.54 -0.88
C ILE A 91 -1.23 -1.00 -1.66
N VAL A 92 -1.32 -1.00 -2.99
CA VAL A 92 -0.22 -1.39 -3.86
C VAL A 92 0.23 -0.20 -4.69
N PHE A 93 1.52 0.11 -4.64
CA PHE A 93 2.15 1.12 -5.49
C PHE A 93 2.67 0.45 -6.77
N ALA A 94 2.29 0.96 -7.92
CA ALA A 94 2.71 0.43 -9.21
C ALA A 94 3.17 1.55 -10.15
N HIS A 95 4.41 1.49 -10.59
CA HIS A 95 4.95 2.35 -11.65
C HIS A 95 5.51 1.53 -12.83
N SER A 96 5.32 0.22 -12.78
CA SER A 96 5.78 -0.73 -13.79
C SER A 96 4.86 -1.97 -13.81
N ASP A 97 5.07 -2.82 -14.79
CA ASP A 97 4.33 -4.09 -14.91
C ASP A 97 4.48 -4.98 -13.68
N ALA A 98 5.64 -4.95 -13.04
CA ALA A 98 5.86 -5.72 -11.81
C ALA A 98 4.89 -5.33 -10.71
N GLY A 99 4.62 -4.02 -10.53
CA GLY A 99 3.65 -3.54 -9.56
C GLY A 99 2.24 -4.02 -9.85
N ILE A 100 1.84 -4.04 -11.12
CA ILE A 100 0.53 -4.56 -11.54
C ILE A 100 0.44 -6.06 -11.22
N SER A 101 1.50 -6.83 -11.47
CA SER A 101 1.55 -8.26 -11.14
C SER A 101 1.43 -8.51 -9.63
N TYR A 102 2.08 -7.70 -8.82
CA TYR A 102 1.95 -7.80 -7.35
C TYR A 102 0.53 -7.48 -6.91
N ALA A 103 -0.10 -6.49 -7.51
CA ALA A 103 -1.49 -6.15 -7.21
C ALA A 103 -2.44 -7.31 -7.55
N ALA A 104 -2.24 -7.95 -8.70
CA ALA A 104 -3.01 -9.13 -9.08
C ALA A 104 -2.83 -10.28 -8.08
N THR A 105 -1.61 -10.52 -7.63
CA THR A 105 -1.28 -11.51 -6.60
C THR A 105 -2.01 -11.20 -5.29
N MET A 106 -1.97 -9.96 -4.84
CA MET A 106 -2.66 -9.54 -3.62
C MET A 106 -4.17 -9.66 -3.76
N ARG A 107 -4.74 -9.32 -4.92
CA ARG A 107 -6.17 -9.51 -5.16
C ARG A 107 -6.58 -10.97 -5.03
N HIS A 108 -5.77 -11.87 -5.54
CA HIS A 108 -6.02 -13.31 -5.45
C HIS A 108 -5.89 -13.83 -4.02
N LEU A 109 -4.84 -13.42 -3.31
CA LEU A 109 -4.55 -13.91 -1.95
C LEU A 109 -5.43 -13.26 -0.87
N LEU A 110 -5.92 -12.06 -1.12
CA LEU A 110 -6.70 -11.25 -0.17
C LEU A 110 -8.06 -10.87 -0.79
N PRO A 111 -8.91 -11.84 -1.11
CA PRO A 111 -10.16 -11.55 -1.85
C PRO A 111 -11.15 -10.67 -1.08
N ALA A 112 -11.10 -10.70 0.25
CA ALA A 112 -12.00 -9.91 1.10
C ALA A 112 -11.45 -8.54 1.47
N SER A 113 -10.18 -8.25 1.17
CA SER A 113 -9.56 -6.97 1.49
C SER A 113 -10.00 -5.87 0.54
N ARG A 114 -10.11 -4.65 1.04
CA ARG A 114 -10.16 -3.47 0.19
C ARG A 114 -8.79 -3.33 -0.48
N LEU A 115 -8.75 -3.39 -1.79
CA LEU A 115 -7.52 -3.24 -2.56
C LEU A 115 -7.52 -1.89 -3.27
N VAL A 116 -6.53 -1.06 -2.99
CA VAL A 116 -6.33 0.23 -3.63
C VAL A 116 -5.00 0.19 -4.38
N LEU A 117 -5.05 0.35 -5.69
CA LEU A 117 -3.90 0.35 -6.56
C LEU A 117 -3.55 1.78 -6.94
N ILE A 118 -2.37 2.23 -6.49
CA ILE A 118 -1.85 3.57 -6.79
C ILE A 118 -0.88 3.44 -7.96
N ILE A 119 -1.28 3.96 -9.11
CA ILE A 119 -0.54 3.87 -10.36
C ILE A 119 0.05 5.23 -10.69
N PHE A 120 1.36 5.29 -10.85
CA PHE A 120 2.10 6.53 -10.99
C PHE A 120 3.29 6.35 -11.93
N GLY A 121 4.16 7.33 -12.02
CA GLY A 121 5.31 7.32 -12.93
C GLY A 121 5.05 8.14 -14.17
N LYS A 122 5.72 7.81 -15.25
CA LYS A 122 5.68 8.59 -16.51
C LYS A 122 4.46 8.29 -17.37
N ASP A 123 3.99 7.04 -17.36
CA ASP A 123 2.87 6.59 -18.18
C ASP A 123 1.90 5.72 -17.38
N PRO A 124 1.19 6.33 -16.41
CA PRO A 124 0.30 5.57 -15.54
C PRO A 124 -0.94 5.05 -16.27
N GLU A 125 -1.40 5.70 -17.34
CA GLU A 125 -2.61 5.31 -18.04
C GLU A 125 -2.45 3.95 -18.74
N THR A 126 -1.30 3.69 -19.35
CA THR A 126 -0.99 2.39 -19.95
C THR A 126 -0.98 1.28 -18.90
N LEU A 127 -0.39 1.55 -17.75
CA LEU A 127 -0.38 0.59 -16.63
C LEU A 127 -1.79 0.34 -16.09
N ALA A 128 -2.60 1.39 -15.96
CA ALA A 128 -3.98 1.27 -15.49
C ALA A 128 -4.80 0.38 -16.42
N ALA A 129 -4.60 0.49 -17.73
CA ALA A 129 -5.28 -0.33 -18.72
C ALA A 129 -4.89 -1.82 -18.61
N ALA A 130 -3.68 -2.11 -18.14
CA ALA A 130 -3.19 -3.48 -17.95
C ALA A 130 -3.76 -4.16 -16.70
N ALA A 131 -4.26 -3.40 -15.75
CA ALA A 131 -4.85 -3.94 -14.52
C ALA A 131 -6.34 -4.28 -14.75
N ASP A 132 -6.62 -5.51 -15.11
CA ASP A 132 -7.94 -6.00 -15.52
C ASP A 132 -8.72 -6.71 -14.39
N PHE A 133 -8.25 -6.64 -13.18
CA PHE A 133 -8.90 -7.22 -12.00
C PHE A 133 -9.64 -6.15 -11.19
N THR A 134 -10.57 -6.59 -10.34
CA THR A 134 -11.38 -5.68 -9.51
C THR A 134 -10.58 -5.05 -8.39
N CYS A 135 -10.40 -3.73 -8.44
CA CYS A 135 -9.79 -2.94 -7.38
C CYS A 135 -10.13 -1.46 -7.56
N GLU A 136 -9.91 -0.68 -6.51
CA GLU A 136 -9.92 0.78 -6.64
C GLU A 136 -8.60 1.23 -7.25
N LYS A 137 -8.65 2.17 -8.18
CA LYS A 137 -7.44 2.69 -8.84
C LYS A 137 -7.30 4.19 -8.59
N ILE A 138 -6.10 4.60 -8.21
CA ILE A 138 -5.71 6.01 -8.14
C ILE A 138 -4.61 6.17 -9.19
N VAL A 139 -4.87 6.97 -10.22
CA VAL A 139 -3.98 7.10 -11.37
C VAL A 139 -3.57 8.55 -11.53
N GLU A 140 -2.27 8.81 -11.49
CA GLU A 140 -1.74 10.16 -11.68
C GLU A 140 -0.30 10.10 -12.19
N LYS A 141 0.00 10.89 -13.21
CA LYS A 141 1.38 11.07 -13.66
C LYS A 141 2.15 11.79 -12.56
N ALA A 142 3.10 11.12 -11.95
CA ALA A 142 3.92 11.66 -10.88
C ALA A 142 5.27 10.93 -10.84
N VAL A 143 6.36 11.68 -10.92
CA VAL A 143 7.72 11.15 -10.84
C VAL A 143 8.46 11.77 -9.66
N HIS A 144 8.61 13.09 -9.64
CA HIS A 144 9.33 13.85 -8.60
C HIS A 144 8.41 14.68 -7.71
N ASN A 145 7.28 15.14 -8.23
CA ASN A 145 6.35 15.99 -7.47
C ASN A 145 5.18 15.15 -6.96
N PRO A 146 5.08 14.93 -5.63
CA PRO A 146 4.03 14.09 -5.06
C PRO A 146 2.69 14.81 -4.87
N MET A 147 2.60 16.11 -5.06
CA MET A 147 1.49 16.93 -4.55
C MET A 147 0.14 16.56 -5.16
N GLN A 148 0.07 16.36 -6.48
CA GLN A 148 -1.20 16.02 -7.14
C GLN A 148 -1.65 14.60 -6.78
N LEU A 149 -0.71 13.67 -6.73
CA LEU A 149 -1.02 12.29 -6.34
C LEU A 149 -1.44 12.23 -4.86
N ARG A 150 -0.78 12.97 -3.98
CA ARG A 150 -1.20 13.09 -2.59
C ARG A 150 -2.62 13.59 -2.47
N LYS A 151 -2.99 14.62 -3.25
CA LYS A 151 -4.34 15.17 -3.25
C LYS A 151 -5.39 14.13 -3.65
N LYS A 152 -5.11 13.34 -4.68
CA LYS A 152 -5.99 12.24 -5.10
C LYS A 152 -6.12 11.16 -4.02
N ILE A 153 -5.02 10.76 -3.42
CA ILE A 153 -5.00 9.79 -2.34
C ILE A 153 -5.83 10.29 -1.16
N ASN A 154 -5.61 11.51 -0.72
CA ASN A 154 -6.38 12.11 0.36
C ASN A 154 -7.88 12.13 0.04
N GLY A 155 -8.24 12.43 -1.20
CA GLY A 155 -9.64 12.43 -1.65
C GLY A 155 -10.30 11.07 -1.55
N VAL A 156 -9.59 10.01 -1.96
CA VAL A 156 -10.12 8.64 -1.93
C VAL A 156 -10.32 8.15 -0.49
N PHE A 157 -9.42 8.49 0.42
CA PHE A 157 -9.49 8.06 1.81
C PHE A 157 -10.24 9.04 2.73
N GLY A 158 -10.64 10.20 2.22
CA GLY A 158 -11.31 11.22 3.02
C GLY A 158 -10.38 11.91 4.02
N TRP A 159 -9.09 11.93 3.77
CA TRP A 159 -8.15 12.62 4.63
C TRP A 159 -8.10 14.10 4.31
N VAL A 160 -8.03 14.91 5.35
CA VAL A 160 -7.87 16.35 5.21
C VAL A 160 -6.43 16.66 4.79
N ALA A 161 -6.30 17.50 3.78
CA ALA A 161 -5.00 17.89 3.26
C ALA A 161 -4.19 18.71 4.27
#